data_162d10369c22d2f1fd273122a35df87e
#
_entry.id   162d10369c22d2f1fd273122a35df87e
#
_cell.length_a   1.000
_cell.length_b   1.000
_cell.length_c   1.000
_cell.angle_alpha   90.00
_cell.angle_beta   90.00
_cell.angle_gamma   90.00
#
_symmetry.space_group_name_H-M   'P 1'
#
loop_
_entity.id
_entity.type
_entity.pdbx_description
1 polymer ?
#
loop_
_entity_poly.entity_id
_entity_poly.type
_entity_poly.pdbx_seq_one_letter_code
_entity_poly.pdbx_strand_id
1 'polypeptide(L)'
;MNTSLAYTSVFLVVASLAIGFPAAAHGPSGHHETATAAQDEEAMKAQHTRMGNFEEAMVDLGKAVIHGDNTDAGKHASRLTEALRGHEKDVPHKNVSRIKEFQALYGEMKKRAVKLAADAGTGNLQNTSLSYGRVLEVCTSCHAKFRD
;
A
#
# COMPACT_ATOMS: atom_id res chain seq x y z
N MET A 1 53.46 -18.49 -15.06
CA MET A 1 52.98 -19.86 -14.82
C MET A 1 51.64 -19.97 -15.51
N ASN A 2 51.66 -20.68 -16.65
CA ASN A 2 50.47 -20.90 -17.52
C ASN A 2 49.69 -22.08 -17.02
N THR A 3 48.39 -21.98 -16.94
CA THR A 3 47.51 -23.15 -16.88
C THR A 3 46.34 -22.94 -17.85
N SER A 4 46.49 -23.62 -19.00
CA SER A 4 45.41 -23.85 -19.98
C SER A 4 44.33 -24.72 -19.39
N LEU A 5 43.06 -24.40 -19.58
CA LEU A 5 41.92 -25.28 -19.33
C LEU A 5 41.17 -25.50 -20.64
N ALA A 6 41.07 -26.79 -20.96
CA ALA A 6 40.56 -27.32 -22.20
C ALA A 6 39.00 -27.23 -22.26
N TYR A 7 38.52 -26.80 -23.45
CA TYR A 7 37.10 -26.85 -23.82
C TYR A 7 36.73 -28.28 -24.24
N THR A 8 35.79 -28.88 -23.54
CA THR A 8 35.13 -30.13 -23.96
C THR A 8 33.78 -29.79 -24.56
N SER A 9 33.67 -29.92 -25.87
CA SER A 9 32.42 -29.78 -26.62
C SER A 9 31.57 -31.02 -26.42
N VAL A 10 30.39 -30.88 -25.85
CA VAL A 10 29.35 -31.91 -25.82
C VAL A 10 28.30 -31.60 -26.87
N PHE A 11 28.25 -32.44 -27.92
CA PHE A 11 27.19 -32.42 -28.92
C PHE A 11 25.93 -33.06 -28.34
N LEU A 12 24.87 -32.32 -28.23
CA LEU A 12 23.56 -32.82 -27.80
C LEU A 12 22.64 -32.94 -29.03
N VAL A 13 22.31 -34.18 -29.33
CA VAL A 13 21.42 -34.60 -30.43
C VAL A 13 19.99 -34.19 -30.04
N VAL A 14 19.37 -33.33 -30.87
CA VAL A 14 17.96 -32.95 -30.72
C VAL A 14 17.09 -33.98 -31.41
N ALA A 15 16.40 -34.80 -30.62
CA ALA A 15 15.34 -35.67 -31.11
C ALA A 15 14.02 -34.90 -31.15
N SER A 16 13.50 -34.65 -32.34
CA SER A 16 12.20 -33.99 -32.55
C SER A 16 11.06 -34.99 -32.28
N LEU A 17 10.38 -34.81 -31.13
CA LEU A 17 9.08 -35.45 -30.90
C LEU A 17 7.97 -34.52 -31.35
N ALA A 18 7.26 -34.88 -32.40
CA ALA A 18 6.00 -34.26 -32.80
C ALA A 18 4.90 -34.66 -31.82
N ILE A 19 4.51 -33.78 -30.91
CA ILE A 19 3.35 -33.96 -30.03
C ILE A 19 2.16 -33.27 -30.70
N GLY A 20 1.19 -34.10 -31.17
CA GLY A 20 -0.10 -33.59 -31.65
C GLY A 20 -0.88 -32.92 -30.55
N PHE A 21 -1.32 -31.68 -30.79
CA PHE A 21 -2.20 -30.93 -29.90
C PHE A 21 -3.64 -31.45 -30.08
N PRO A 22 -4.34 -31.89 -29.02
CA PRO A 22 -5.78 -32.05 -29.07
C PRO A 22 -6.43 -30.66 -29.12
N ALA A 23 -7.33 -30.44 -30.06
CA ALA A 23 -8.18 -29.26 -30.11
C ALA A 23 -9.06 -29.23 -28.85
N ALA A 24 -8.73 -28.35 -27.91
CA ALA A 24 -9.55 -28.11 -26.74
C ALA A 24 -10.79 -27.32 -27.16
N ALA A 25 -11.96 -27.92 -26.97
CA ALA A 25 -13.27 -27.29 -27.14
C ALA A 25 -13.37 -26.06 -26.22
N HIS A 26 -13.84 -24.96 -26.78
CA HIS A 26 -14.19 -23.74 -26.03
C HIS A 26 -15.33 -24.06 -25.06
N GLY A 27 -15.00 -24.24 -23.77
CA GLY A 27 -15.97 -24.22 -22.68
C GLY A 27 -16.39 -22.77 -22.37
N PRO A 28 -17.60 -22.54 -21.81
CA PRO A 28 -18.16 -21.21 -21.60
C PRO A 28 -17.34 -20.42 -20.59
N SER A 29 -16.83 -19.27 -21.02
CA SER A 29 -15.99 -18.31 -20.28
C SER A 29 -16.75 -17.48 -19.23
N GLY A 30 -17.82 -18.00 -18.64
CA GLY A 30 -18.72 -17.22 -17.78
C GLY A 30 -18.37 -17.12 -16.30
N HIS A 31 -17.40 -17.88 -15.78
CA HIS A 31 -17.18 -17.95 -14.31
C HIS A 31 -15.95 -17.20 -13.81
N HIS A 32 -15.05 -16.72 -14.67
CA HIS A 32 -13.84 -16.00 -14.24
C HIS A 32 -14.07 -14.50 -14.03
N GLU A 33 -14.97 -13.90 -14.82
CA GLU A 33 -15.28 -12.45 -14.71
C GLU A 33 -16.06 -12.11 -13.44
N THR A 34 -16.98 -12.96 -13.00
CA THR A 34 -17.78 -12.71 -11.80
C THR A 34 -16.98 -12.86 -10.50
N ALA A 35 -16.00 -13.77 -10.46
CA ALA A 35 -15.13 -13.95 -9.29
C ALA A 35 -14.15 -12.78 -9.12
N THR A 36 -13.58 -12.24 -10.20
CA THR A 36 -12.68 -11.07 -10.16
C THR A 36 -13.42 -9.80 -9.78
N ALA A 37 -14.63 -9.55 -10.32
CA ALA A 37 -15.44 -8.38 -9.98
C ALA A 37 -15.85 -8.35 -8.49
N ALA A 38 -16.23 -9.51 -7.92
CA ALA A 38 -16.56 -9.60 -6.50
C ALA A 38 -15.33 -9.39 -5.60
N GLN A 39 -14.16 -9.89 -6.00
CA GLN A 39 -12.91 -9.66 -5.28
C GLN A 39 -12.47 -8.20 -5.32
N ASP A 40 -12.65 -7.53 -6.45
CA ASP A 40 -12.33 -6.11 -6.62
C ASP A 40 -13.26 -5.22 -5.77
N GLU A 41 -14.56 -5.56 -5.69
CA GLU A 41 -15.53 -4.87 -4.84
C GLU A 41 -15.19 -5.02 -3.35
N GLU A 42 -14.84 -6.22 -2.90
CA GLU A 42 -14.42 -6.45 -1.51
C GLU A 42 -13.13 -5.72 -1.17
N ALA A 43 -12.15 -5.73 -2.05
CA ALA A 43 -10.89 -5.00 -1.89
C ALA A 43 -11.13 -3.49 -1.79
N MET A 44 -12.01 -2.93 -2.63
CA MET A 44 -12.41 -1.53 -2.60
C MET A 44 -13.10 -1.18 -1.28
N LYS A 45 -14.06 -1.99 -0.83
CA LYS A 45 -14.76 -1.81 0.45
C LYS A 45 -13.78 -1.84 1.64
N ALA A 46 -12.85 -2.79 1.62
CA ALA A 46 -11.82 -2.88 2.65
C ALA A 46 -10.91 -1.63 2.65
N GLN A 47 -10.57 -1.08 1.48
CA GLN A 47 -9.80 0.15 1.35
C GLN A 47 -10.57 1.36 1.92
N HIS A 48 -11.86 1.51 1.61
CA HIS A 48 -12.71 2.57 2.17
C HIS A 48 -12.81 2.47 3.69
N THR A 49 -12.99 1.27 4.24
CA THR A 49 -13.01 1.04 5.69
C THR A 49 -11.69 1.49 6.34
N ARG A 50 -10.54 1.17 5.73
CA ARG A 50 -9.23 1.64 6.23
C ARG A 50 -9.11 3.17 6.19
N MET A 51 -9.56 3.80 5.12
CA MET A 51 -9.56 5.27 5.03
C MET A 51 -10.42 5.90 6.12
N GLY A 52 -11.58 5.32 6.45
CA GLY A 52 -12.40 5.74 7.58
C GLY A 52 -11.66 5.63 8.93
N ASN A 53 -10.91 4.56 9.14
CA ASN A 53 -10.10 4.40 10.36
C ASN A 53 -8.97 5.44 10.46
N PHE A 54 -8.35 5.82 9.33
CA PHE A 54 -7.34 6.87 9.30
C PHE A 54 -7.95 8.23 9.59
N GLU A 55 -9.11 8.53 8.99
CA GLU A 55 -9.87 9.76 9.24
C GLU A 55 -10.24 9.89 10.72
N GLU A 56 -10.81 8.85 11.32
CA GLU A 56 -11.17 8.84 12.73
C GLU A 56 -9.97 9.11 13.64
N ALA A 57 -8.84 8.41 13.41
CA ALA A 57 -7.63 8.64 14.18
C ALA A 57 -7.11 10.08 14.04
N MET A 58 -7.16 10.65 12.83
CA MET A 58 -6.73 12.02 12.58
C MET A 58 -7.67 13.06 13.20
N VAL A 59 -8.98 12.84 13.16
CA VAL A 59 -9.98 13.73 13.79
C VAL A 59 -9.79 13.76 15.30
N ASP A 60 -9.66 12.59 15.92
CA ASP A 60 -9.49 12.51 17.37
C ASP A 60 -8.15 13.08 17.84
N LEU A 61 -7.08 12.84 17.07
CA LEU A 61 -5.79 13.47 17.32
C LEU A 61 -5.89 15.01 17.22
N GLY A 62 -6.56 15.53 16.20
CA GLY A 62 -6.77 16.97 16.04
C GLY A 62 -7.50 17.59 17.24
N LYS A 63 -8.53 16.93 17.74
CA LYS A 63 -9.24 17.34 18.97
C LYS A 63 -8.30 17.35 20.18
N ALA A 64 -7.53 16.27 20.39
CA ALA A 64 -6.59 16.18 21.50
C ALA A 64 -5.55 17.32 21.48
N VAL A 65 -5.01 17.63 20.29
CA VAL A 65 -4.06 18.74 20.12
C VAL A 65 -4.72 20.09 20.45
N ILE A 66 -5.94 20.34 19.97
CA ILE A 66 -6.67 21.59 20.23
C ILE A 66 -6.98 21.76 21.72
N HIS A 67 -7.33 20.69 22.41
CA HIS A 67 -7.63 20.70 23.84
C HIS A 67 -6.40 20.67 24.76
N GLY A 68 -5.21 20.53 24.19
CA GLY A 68 -3.97 20.47 24.99
C GLY A 68 -3.75 19.13 25.67
N ASP A 69 -4.41 18.05 25.20
CA ASP A 69 -4.29 16.71 25.80
C ASP A 69 -3.16 15.91 25.16
N ASN A 70 -1.99 15.92 25.81
CA ASN A 70 -0.81 15.18 25.35
C ASN A 70 -1.01 13.66 25.37
N THR A 71 -1.79 13.17 26.33
CA THR A 71 -2.00 11.71 26.50
C THR A 71 -2.83 11.17 25.35
N ASP A 72 -3.97 11.81 25.10
CA ASP A 72 -4.82 11.41 23.97
C ASP A 72 -4.16 11.70 22.61
N ALA A 73 -3.40 12.79 22.48
CA ALA A 73 -2.61 13.03 21.27
C ALA A 73 -1.64 11.88 20.97
N GLY A 74 -0.89 11.41 21.96
CA GLY A 74 0.01 10.27 21.84
C GLY A 74 -0.71 8.98 21.47
N LYS A 75 -1.86 8.71 22.08
CA LYS A 75 -2.70 7.53 21.82
C LYS A 75 -3.22 7.52 20.37
N HIS A 76 -3.80 8.62 19.90
CA HIS A 76 -4.36 8.68 18.55
C HIS A 76 -3.30 8.70 17.45
N ALA A 77 -2.13 9.32 17.69
CA ALA A 77 -1.00 9.24 16.79
C ALA A 77 -0.46 7.79 16.66
N SER A 78 -0.42 7.05 17.76
CA SER A 78 -0.06 5.63 17.76
C SER A 78 -1.09 4.77 17.02
N ARG A 79 -2.40 5.04 17.23
CA ARG A 79 -3.49 4.38 16.51
C ARG A 79 -3.38 4.57 15.00
N LEU A 80 -3.09 5.78 14.53
CA LEU A 80 -2.86 6.05 13.11
C LEU A 80 -1.69 5.24 12.57
N THR A 81 -0.56 5.21 13.29
CA THR A 81 0.63 4.46 12.89
C THR A 81 0.34 2.96 12.78
N GLU A 82 -0.43 2.41 13.71
CA GLU A 82 -0.82 1.00 13.69
C GLU A 82 -1.75 0.69 12.52
N ALA A 83 -2.75 1.53 12.28
CA ALA A 83 -3.69 1.37 11.18
C ALA A 83 -3.02 1.41 9.78
N LEU A 84 -1.86 2.05 9.66
CA LEU A 84 -1.08 2.12 8.42
C LEU A 84 -0.20 0.90 8.14
N ARG A 85 -0.11 -0.08 9.04
CA ARG A 85 0.75 -1.26 8.85
C ARG A 85 0.15 -2.28 7.89
N GLY A 86 1.00 -2.87 7.07
CA GLY A 86 0.64 -4.01 6.22
C GLY A 86 -0.05 -3.64 4.90
N HIS A 87 -0.23 -2.34 4.63
CA HIS A 87 -0.96 -1.85 3.45
C HIS A 87 -0.09 -1.16 2.41
N GLU A 88 1.23 -1.31 2.50
CA GLU A 88 2.20 -0.66 1.62
C GLU A 88 2.12 -1.13 0.17
N LYS A 89 1.49 -2.27 -0.06
CA LYS A 89 1.32 -2.88 -1.39
C LYS A 89 -0.10 -2.77 -1.92
N ASP A 90 -0.98 -2.08 -1.21
CA ASP A 90 -2.35 -1.88 -1.67
C ASP A 90 -2.40 -1.21 -3.05
N VAL A 91 -3.45 -1.53 -3.79
CA VAL A 91 -3.70 -0.99 -5.13
C VAL A 91 -4.84 0.01 -5.02
N PRO A 92 -4.74 1.21 -5.61
CA PRO A 92 -5.85 2.15 -5.59
C PRO A 92 -6.98 1.64 -6.51
N HIS A 93 -8.24 1.90 -6.16
CA HIS A 93 -9.38 1.59 -7.02
C HIS A 93 -9.56 2.60 -8.15
N LYS A 94 -9.00 3.81 -8.01
CA LYS A 94 -8.99 4.87 -9.03
C LYS A 94 -7.56 5.15 -9.49
N ASN A 95 -7.40 5.42 -10.79
CA ASN A 95 -6.09 5.69 -11.39
C ASN A 95 -5.08 4.55 -11.20
N VAL A 96 -5.52 3.30 -11.36
CA VAL A 96 -4.73 2.07 -11.14
C VAL A 96 -3.40 2.06 -11.90
N SER A 97 -3.35 2.67 -13.09
CA SER A 97 -2.10 2.82 -13.86
C SER A 97 -1.01 3.61 -13.12
N ARG A 98 -1.37 4.38 -12.09
CA ARG A 98 -0.47 5.20 -11.25
C ARG A 98 -0.12 4.52 -9.92
N ILE A 99 -0.17 3.20 -9.85
CA ILE A 99 0.07 2.42 -8.62
C ILE A 99 1.38 2.76 -7.92
N LYS A 100 2.47 3.01 -8.66
CA LYS A 100 3.77 3.39 -8.07
C LYS A 100 3.70 4.71 -7.33
N GLU A 101 2.94 5.67 -7.86
CA GLU A 101 2.74 6.97 -7.23
C GLU A 101 1.85 6.84 -5.97
N PHE A 102 0.80 6.03 -6.04
CA PHE A 102 -0.04 5.72 -4.88
C PHE A 102 0.79 5.12 -3.74
N GLN A 103 1.60 4.11 -4.03
CA GLN A 103 2.45 3.45 -3.04
C GLN A 103 3.54 4.38 -2.48
N ALA A 104 4.08 5.29 -3.29
CA ALA A 104 5.02 6.30 -2.82
C ALA A 104 4.37 7.30 -1.84
N LEU A 105 3.16 7.77 -2.15
CA LEU A 105 2.37 8.62 -1.24
C LEU A 105 2.01 7.88 0.05
N TYR A 106 1.64 6.60 -0.06
CA TYR A 106 1.36 5.78 1.11
C TYR A 106 2.60 5.62 2.01
N GLY A 107 3.76 5.35 1.42
CA GLY A 107 5.04 5.27 2.14
C GLY A 107 5.41 6.59 2.84
N GLU A 108 5.19 7.73 2.16
CA GLU A 108 5.43 9.05 2.76
C GLU A 108 4.44 9.33 3.91
N MET A 109 3.17 8.97 3.76
CA MET A 109 2.16 9.08 4.83
C MET A 109 2.59 8.27 6.07
N LYS A 110 3.00 7.02 5.89
CA LYS A 110 3.51 6.15 6.97
C LYS A 110 4.72 6.78 7.68
N LYS A 111 5.69 7.28 6.92
CA LYS A 111 6.88 7.94 7.48
C LYS A 111 6.50 9.15 8.32
N ARG A 112 5.58 9.99 7.84
CA ARG A 112 5.11 11.18 8.57
C ARG A 112 4.28 10.81 9.80
N ALA A 113 3.46 9.75 9.73
CA ALA A 113 2.70 9.26 10.88
C ALA A 113 3.63 8.74 12.00
N VAL A 114 4.72 8.04 11.66
CA VAL A 114 5.73 7.60 12.64
C VAL A 114 6.38 8.81 13.31
N LYS A 115 6.74 9.85 12.53
CA LYS A 115 7.29 11.07 13.12
C LYS A 115 6.27 11.78 14.01
N LEU A 116 5.02 11.87 13.59
CA LEU A 116 3.93 12.45 14.38
C LEU A 116 3.76 11.72 15.72
N ALA A 117 3.78 10.38 15.72
CA ALA A 117 3.70 9.58 16.94
C ALA A 117 4.91 9.84 17.87
N ALA A 118 6.11 9.97 17.30
CA ALA A 118 7.30 10.32 18.08
C ALA A 118 7.17 11.72 18.70
N ASP A 119 6.75 12.73 17.94
CA ASP A 119 6.56 14.11 18.44
C ASP A 119 5.46 14.16 19.53
N ALA A 120 4.35 13.47 19.33
CA ALA A 120 3.28 13.37 20.34
C ALA A 120 3.76 12.69 21.63
N GLY A 121 4.62 11.68 21.52
CA GLY A 121 5.22 11.00 22.66
C GLY A 121 6.16 11.89 23.50
N THR A 122 6.64 13.03 22.97
CA THR A 122 7.44 14.00 23.74
C THR A 122 6.60 14.91 24.64
N GLY A 123 5.29 14.95 24.48
CA GLY A 123 4.40 15.89 25.15
C GLY A 123 4.50 17.33 24.65
N ASN A 124 5.21 17.59 23.55
CA ASN A 124 5.31 18.90 22.94
C ASN A 124 4.21 19.10 21.89
N LEU A 125 3.09 19.69 22.28
CA LEU A 125 1.93 19.91 21.40
C LEU A 125 2.23 20.80 20.19
N GLN A 126 3.18 21.70 20.26
CA GLN A 126 3.56 22.54 19.12
C GLN A 126 4.21 21.68 18.03
N ASN A 127 5.16 20.79 18.40
CA ASN A 127 5.77 19.86 17.47
C ASN A 127 4.74 18.86 16.93
N THR A 128 3.85 18.37 17.80
CA THR A 128 2.76 17.47 17.42
C THR A 128 1.85 18.11 16.38
N SER A 129 1.44 19.38 16.57
CA SER A 129 0.58 20.10 15.62
C SER A 129 1.24 20.33 14.27
N LEU A 130 2.54 20.62 14.24
CA LEU A 130 3.30 20.75 13.00
C LEU A 130 3.39 19.42 12.24
N SER A 131 3.67 18.34 12.96
CA SER A 131 3.72 16.99 12.37
C SER A 131 2.35 16.49 11.92
N TYR A 132 1.27 16.84 12.63
CA TYR A 132 -0.11 16.62 12.24
C TYR A 132 -0.43 17.28 10.88
N GLY A 133 -0.08 18.55 10.72
CA GLY A 133 -0.23 19.27 9.45
C GLY A 133 0.54 18.61 8.29
N ARG A 134 1.72 18.03 8.57
CA ARG A 134 2.51 17.29 7.56
C ARG A 134 1.84 15.98 7.12
N VAL A 135 1.13 15.30 8.00
CA VAL A 135 0.33 14.13 7.62
C VAL A 135 -0.85 14.55 6.76
N LEU A 136 -1.59 15.61 7.15
CA LEU A 136 -2.71 16.14 6.35
C LEU A 136 -2.30 16.52 4.92
N GLU A 137 -1.11 17.08 4.73
CA GLU A 137 -0.57 17.41 3.40
C GLU A 137 -0.50 16.18 2.49
N VAL A 138 -0.07 15.04 3.01
CA VAL A 138 -0.04 13.79 2.21
C VAL A 138 -1.44 13.26 1.97
N CYS A 139 -2.32 13.29 2.97
CA CYS A 139 -3.72 12.89 2.81
C CYS A 139 -4.40 13.65 1.68
N THR A 140 -4.27 14.98 1.67
CA THR A 140 -4.86 15.83 0.63
C THR A 140 -4.23 15.59 -0.74
N SER A 141 -2.92 15.39 -0.81
CA SER A 141 -2.20 15.09 -2.05
C SER A 141 -2.61 13.73 -2.65
N CYS A 142 -2.84 12.73 -1.81
CA CYS A 142 -3.31 11.42 -2.22
C CYS A 142 -4.77 11.48 -2.68
N HIS A 143 -5.64 12.12 -1.90
CA HIS A 143 -7.06 12.28 -2.22
C HIS A 143 -7.29 13.05 -3.53
N ALA A 144 -6.52 14.08 -3.81
CA ALA A 144 -6.60 14.82 -5.07
C ALA A 144 -6.35 13.95 -6.32
N LYS A 145 -5.75 12.77 -6.15
CA LYS A 145 -5.36 11.87 -7.26
C LYS A 145 -6.13 10.55 -7.26
N PHE A 146 -6.49 10.03 -6.10
CA PHE A 146 -6.96 8.65 -5.92
C PHE A 146 -8.31 8.52 -5.21
N ARG A 147 -8.90 9.63 -4.74
CA ARG A 147 -10.26 9.65 -4.17
C ARG A 147 -11.29 9.87 -5.28
N ASP A 148 -12.51 9.33 -5.09
CA ASP A 148 -13.70 9.57 -5.93
C ASP A 148 -14.25 10.98 -5.73
#